data_9bc0b055a695d351e312fd573e6d6e96
#
_entry.id   9bc0b055a695d351e312fd573e6d6e96
#
_cell.length_a   1.000
_cell.length_b   1.000
_cell.length_c   1.000
_cell.angle_alpha   90.00
_cell.angle_beta   90.00
_cell.angle_gamma   90.00
#
_symmetry.space_group_name_H-M   'P 1'
#
loop_
_entity.id
_entity.type
_entity.pdbx_description
1 polymer ?
#
loop_
_entity_poly.entity_id
_entity_poly.type
_entity_poly.pdbx_seq_one_letter_code
_entity_poly.pdbx_strand_id
1 'polypeptide(L)'
;MKRWDRGGRPQFNEFNITEHAESTDHPDDIWNTIHNQVIQAVKDVSNRYMEEVGCQQQWPYSNALEQVRLKHYQVDQNDRFDEHADVGDHASARRFLAMFFYLNDVEKGGETKFEHRSIKPVQGRCLAFPPMWMFPHSGAAPITEDKYIIGTYLHYV
;
A
#
# COMPACT_ATOMS: atom_id res chain seq x y z
N MET A 1 13.73 -0.78 -10.13
CA MET A 1 12.25 -0.62 -10.11
C MET A 1 11.65 -1.13 -11.40
N LYS A 2 10.47 -1.75 -11.33
CA LYS A 2 9.69 -2.17 -12.48
C LYS A 2 8.69 -1.08 -12.84
N ARG A 3 8.62 -0.69 -14.12
CA ARG A 3 7.59 0.23 -14.60
C ARG A 3 6.29 -0.51 -14.86
N TRP A 4 5.19 -0.02 -14.28
CA TRP A 4 3.85 -0.39 -14.65
C TRP A 4 3.26 0.70 -15.54
N ASP A 5 2.83 0.31 -16.73
CA ASP A 5 2.15 1.18 -17.67
C ASP A 5 1.21 0.32 -18.55
N ARG A 6 -0.04 0.24 -18.13
CA ARG A 6 -1.06 -0.58 -18.81
C ARG A 6 -2.18 0.29 -19.39
N GLY A 7 -1.81 1.27 -20.21
CA GLY A 7 -2.81 2.11 -20.87
C GLY A 7 -3.67 2.90 -19.89
N GLY A 8 -3.06 3.42 -18.82
CA GLY A 8 -3.73 4.18 -17.76
C GLY A 8 -3.93 3.41 -16.47
N ARG A 9 -3.59 2.10 -16.40
CA ARG A 9 -3.94 1.28 -15.22
C ARG A 9 -3.02 0.10 -15.01
N PRO A 10 -2.31 0.07 -13.94
CA PRO A 10 -1.75 1.18 -13.15
C PRO A 10 -0.58 1.84 -13.85
N GLN A 11 -0.28 3.11 -13.51
CA GLN A 11 0.90 3.83 -13.98
C GLN A 11 1.73 4.27 -12.79
N PHE A 12 2.85 3.62 -12.56
CA PHE A 12 3.86 3.94 -11.53
C PHE A 12 5.10 3.06 -11.66
N ASN A 13 6.18 3.42 -11.00
CA ASN A 13 7.33 2.55 -10.79
C ASN A 13 7.16 1.76 -9.50
N GLU A 14 7.53 0.48 -9.50
CA GLU A 14 7.42 -0.42 -8.34
C GLU A 14 8.76 -1.07 -8.01
N PHE A 15 9.07 -1.16 -6.72
CA PHE A 15 10.18 -1.94 -6.19
C PHE A 15 9.65 -2.91 -5.13
N ASN A 16 9.92 -4.20 -5.31
CA ASN A 16 9.51 -5.23 -4.37
C ASN A 16 10.57 -5.36 -3.27
N ILE A 17 10.29 -4.78 -2.12
CA ILE A 17 11.20 -4.77 -0.96
C ILE A 17 11.36 -6.18 -0.39
N THR A 18 10.26 -6.95 -0.28
CA THR A 18 10.32 -8.34 0.23
C THR A 18 11.19 -9.22 -0.64
N GLU A 19 10.96 -9.21 -1.96
CA GLU A 19 11.74 -10.02 -2.90
C GLU A 19 13.23 -9.67 -2.85
N HIS A 20 13.55 -8.38 -2.74
CA HIS A 20 14.93 -7.94 -2.59
C HIS A 20 15.54 -8.42 -1.27
N ALA A 21 14.85 -8.24 -0.16
CA ALA A 21 15.31 -8.66 1.16
C ALA A 21 15.53 -10.19 1.26
N GLU A 22 14.67 -10.97 0.59
CA GLU A 22 14.79 -12.44 0.54
C GLU A 22 15.91 -12.93 -0.41
N SER A 23 16.31 -12.11 -1.39
CA SER A 23 17.31 -12.48 -2.40
C SER A 23 18.72 -12.02 -2.08
N THR A 24 18.91 -11.16 -1.07
CA THR A 24 20.24 -10.64 -0.72
C THR A 24 20.89 -11.44 0.41
N ASP A 25 22.15 -11.81 0.21
CA ASP A 25 22.98 -12.44 1.24
C ASP A 25 23.69 -11.44 2.15
N HIS A 26 23.42 -10.14 1.97
CA HIS A 26 24.02 -9.07 2.77
C HIS A 26 23.11 -8.67 3.93
N PRO A 27 23.38 -9.11 5.19
CA PRO A 27 22.53 -8.79 6.34
C PRO A 27 22.46 -7.28 6.64
N ASP A 28 23.48 -6.52 6.25
CA ASP A 28 23.56 -5.07 6.43
C ASP A 28 22.93 -4.26 5.29
N ASP A 29 22.24 -4.91 4.35
CA ASP A 29 21.52 -4.21 3.30
C ASP A 29 20.43 -3.31 3.90
N ILE A 30 20.42 -2.05 3.51
CA ILE A 30 19.43 -1.07 4.00
C ILE A 30 17.99 -1.53 3.76
N TRP A 31 17.73 -2.29 2.70
CA TRP A 31 16.40 -2.79 2.38
C TRP A 31 15.91 -3.87 3.34
N ASN A 32 16.83 -4.66 3.94
CA ASN A 32 16.50 -5.58 5.03
C ASN A 32 16.03 -4.81 6.27
N THR A 33 16.72 -3.73 6.60
CA THR A 33 16.33 -2.85 7.71
C THR A 33 14.96 -2.22 7.46
N ILE A 34 14.73 -1.67 6.25
CA ILE A 34 13.45 -1.08 5.86
C ILE A 34 12.33 -2.13 5.90
N HIS A 35 12.56 -3.34 5.36
CA HIS A 35 11.60 -4.42 5.37
C HIS A 35 11.15 -4.76 6.80
N ASN A 36 12.10 -4.92 7.72
CA ASN A 36 11.80 -5.21 9.12
C ASN A 36 11.05 -4.07 9.82
N GLN A 37 11.40 -2.82 9.53
CA GLN A 37 10.67 -1.65 10.04
C GLN A 37 9.23 -1.60 9.53
N VAL A 38 9.00 -1.93 8.27
CA VAL A 38 7.64 -1.99 7.70
C VAL A 38 6.84 -3.12 8.34
N ILE A 39 7.43 -4.31 8.56
CA ILE A 39 6.77 -5.41 9.28
C ILE A 39 6.34 -4.95 10.68
N GLN A 40 7.21 -4.25 11.41
CA GLN A 40 6.85 -3.73 12.72
C GLN A 40 5.71 -2.69 12.63
N ALA A 41 5.78 -1.75 11.69
CA ALA A 41 4.72 -0.78 11.46
C ALA A 41 3.38 -1.43 11.10
N VAL A 42 3.39 -2.51 10.32
CA VAL A 42 2.18 -3.29 10.01
C VAL A 42 1.56 -3.88 11.27
N LYS A 43 2.36 -4.43 12.18
CA LYS A 43 1.87 -4.98 13.47
C LYS A 43 1.24 -3.88 14.33
N ASP A 44 1.91 -2.73 14.44
CA ASP A 44 1.42 -1.60 15.24
C ASP A 44 0.11 -1.03 14.67
N VAL A 45 0.03 -0.86 13.34
CA VAL A 45 -1.18 -0.41 12.65
C VAL A 45 -2.30 -1.43 12.80
N SER A 46 -2.02 -2.74 12.72
CA SER A 46 -3.02 -3.80 12.89
C SER A 46 -3.66 -3.76 14.28
N ASN A 47 -2.83 -3.63 15.31
CA ASN A 47 -3.30 -3.52 16.70
C ASN A 47 -4.19 -2.29 16.88
N ARG A 48 -3.71 -1.14 16.41
CA ARG A 48 -4.46 0.11 16.48
C ARG A 48 -5.77 0.05 15.67
N TYR A 49 -5.75 -0.54 14.49
CA TYR A 49 -6.95 -0.74 13.66
C TYR A 49 -7.98 -1.59 14.38
N MET A 50 -7.57 -2.72 14.99
CA MET A 50 -8.47 -3.57 15.76
C MET A 50 -9.12 -2.81 16.92
N GLU A 51 -8.37 -1.98 17.64
CA GLU A 51 -8.87 -1.17 18.76
C GLU A 51 -9.84 -0.09 18.29
N GLU A 52 -9.47 0.68 17.25
CA GLU A 52 -10.29 1.80 16.76
C GLU A 52 -11.58 1.34 16.08
N VAL A 53 -11.56 0.20 15.41
CA VAL A 53 -12.72 -0.38 14.72
C VAL A 53 -13.53 -1.28 15.65
N GLY A 54 -12.93 -1.77 16.73
CA GLY A 54 -13.58 -2.70 17.68
C GLY A 54 -13.76 -4.11 17.11
N CYS A 55 -12.84 -4.59 16.30
CA CYS A 55 -12.96 -5.87 15.58
C CYS A 55 -12.01 -6.98 16.07
N GLN A 56 -11.53 -6.90 17.30
CA GLN A 56 -10.58 -7.88 17.86
C GLN A 56 -11.12 -9.32 17.82
N GLN A 57 -12.42 -9.49 18.10
CA GLN A 57 -13.04 -10.82 18.10
C GLN A 57 -13.25 -11.41 16.70
N GLN A 58 -13.35 -10.56 15.69
CA GLN A 58 -13.52 -10.94 14.30
C GLN A 58 -12.18 -11.01 13.53
N TRP A 59 -11.08 -10.62 14.18
CA TRP A 59 -9.76 -10.67 13.54
C TRP A 59 -9.40 -12.12 13.21
N PRO A 60 -8.84 -12.40 12.01
CA PRO A 60 -8.46 -13.74 11.63
C PRO A 60 -7.46 -14.34 12.61
N TYR A 61 -7.73 -15.55 13.09
CA TYR A 61 -6.86 -16.27 14.01
C TYR A 61 -5.46 -16.49 13.42
N SER A 62 -5.41 -16.74 12.12
CA SER A 62 -4.17 -16.92 11.37
C SER A 62 -4.18 -16.02 10.14
N ASN A 63 -3.12 -15.26 9.96
CA ASN A 63 -2.96 -14.37 8.83
C ASN A 63 -1.48 -14.21 8.47
N ALA A 64 -1.22 -13.80 7.23
CA ALA A 64 0.10 -13.52 6.74
C ALA A 64 0.17 -12.19 6.00
N LEU A 65 1.38 -11.66 5.89
CA LEU A 65 1.68 -10.43 5.15
C LEU A 65 2.00 -10.77 3.70
N GLU A 66 1.40 -10.07 2.75
CA GLU A 66 1.85 -10.09 1.36
C GLU A 66 3.16 -9.31 1.18
N GLN A 67 3.74 -9.43 0.01
CA GLN A 67 4.97 -8.71 -0.34
C GLN A 67 4.81 -7.20 -0.13
N VAL A 68 5.81 -6.61 0.50
CA VAL A 68 5.94 -5.17 0.72
C VAL A 68 6.48 -4.52 -0.54
N ARG A 69 5.76 -3.55 -1.09
CA ARG A 69 6.11 -2.89 -2.36
C ARG A 69 6.16 -1.39 -2.20
N LEU A 70 7.28 -0.81 -2.58
CA LEU A 70 7.43 0.63 -2.77
C LEU A 70 6.88 1.00 -4.15
N LYS A 71 6.01 1.99 -4.20
CA LYS A 71 5.45 2.56 -5.43
C LYS A 71 5.82 4.04 -5.53
N HIS A 72 6.32 4.42 -6.69
CA HIS A 72 6.72 5.78 -7.03
C HIS A 72 5.87 6.30 -8.17
N TYR A 73 5.09 7.33 -7.90
CA TYR A 73 4.25 8.02 -8.87
C TYR A 73 4.93 9.34 -9.25
N GLN A 74 5.26 9.49 -10.51
CA GLN A 74 5.99 10.63 -11.05
C GLN A 74 5.02 11.70 -11.57
N VAL A 75 5.31 12.96 -11.23
CA VAL A 75 4.54 14.13 -11.70
C VAL A 75 4.63 14.26 -13.22
N ASP A 76 5.84 14.20 -13.76
CA ASP A 76 6.13 14.40 -15.20
C ASP A 76 5.54 13.33 -16.11
N GLN A 77 5.25 12.13 -15.55
CA GLN A 77 4.61 11.02 -16.25
C GLN A 77 3.09 11.00 -16.07
N ASN A 78 2.54 11.91 -15.25
CA ASN A 78 1.13 11.92 -14.87
C ASN A 78 0.68 10.55 -14.30
N ASP A 79 1.55 9.95 -13.47
CA ASP A 79 1.34 8.61 -12.92
C ASP A 79 0.12 8.56 -12.01
N ARG A 80 -0.71 7.54 -12.18
CA ARG A 80 -1.94 7.35 -11.42
C ARG A 80 -2.35 5.90 -11.38
N PHE A 81 -3.30 5.61 -10.55
CA PHE A 81 -4.01 4.33 -10.58
C PHE A 81 -5.52 4.62 -10.60
N ASP A 82 -6.14 4.32 -11.73
CA ASP A 82 -7.56 4.57 -11.91
C ASP A 82 -8.41 3.71 -10.96
N GLU A 83 -9.69 4.01 -10.87
CA GLU A 83 -10.60 3.36 -9.92
C GLU A 83 -10.62 1.84 -10.08
N HIS A 84 -10.42 1.15 -8.97
CA HIS A 84 -10.38 -0.31 -8.88
C HIS A 84 -10.72 -0.78 -7.47
N ALA A 85 -11.00 -2.07 -7.32
CA ALA A 85 -10.93 -2.79 -6.06
C ALA A 85 -9.70 -3.70 -6.08
N ASP A 86 -9.00 -3.86 -4.96
CA ASP A 86 -7.78 -4.68 -4.88
C ASP A 86 -8.08 -6.19 -4.90
N VAL A 87 -9.32 -6.55 -4.54
CA VAL A 87 -9.84 -7.92 -4.61
C VAL A 87 -10.74 -8.03 -5.83
N GLY A 88 -10.26 -8.71 -6.88
CA GLY A 88 -10.97 -8.86 -8.14
C GLY A 88 -11.03 -10.29 -8.67
N ASP A 89 -10.35 -11.24 -8.01
CA ASP A 89 -10.27 -12.63 -8.43
C ASP A 89 -10.05 -13.58 -7.26
N HIS A 90 -10.03 -14.89 -7.53
CA HIS A 90 -9.85 -15.92 -6.50
C HIS A 90 -8.48 -15.80 -5.79
N ALA A 91 -7.42 -15.42 -6.49
CA ALA A 91 -6.09 -15.32 -5.89
C ALA A 91 -6.00 -14.16 -4.90
N SER A 92 -6.64 -13.03 -5.20
CA SER A 92 -6.72 -11.85 -4.33
C SER A 92 -7.82 -11.93 -3.27
N ALA A 93 -8.79 -12.87 -3.39
CA ALA A 93 -9.95 -12.99 -2.49
C ALA A 93 -9.59 -13.23 -1.02
N ARG A 94 -8.38 -13.74 -0.73
CA ARG A 94 -7.87 -13.96 0.63
C ARG A 94 -7.45 -12.66 1.36
N ARG A 95 -7.31 -11.53 0.67
CA ARG A 95 -6.95 -10.24 1.27
C ARG A 95 -8.10 -9.72 2.12
N PHE A 96 -7.81 -9.33 3.36
CA PHE A 96 -8.83 -8.74 4.24
C PHE A 96 -8.49 -7.32 4.70
N LEU A 97 -7.21 -6.91 4.66
CA LEU A 97 -6.80 -5.55 5.00
C LEU A 97 -5.69 -5.07 4.06
N ALA A 98 -5.89 -3.92 3.43
CA ALA A 98 -4.86 -3.17 2.72
C ALA A 98 -4.23 -2.15 3.64
N MET A 99 -2.92 -1.92 3.50
CA MET A 99 -2.18 -0.87 4.21
C MET A 99 -1.31 -0.10 3.23
N PHE A 100 -1.48 1.23 3.21
CA PHE A 100 -0.67 2.15 2.42
C PHE A 100 -0.01 3.17 3.32
N PHE A 101 1.33 3.15 3.35
CA PHE A 101 2.15 4.09 4.12
C PHE A 101 2.66 5.18 3.19
N TYR A 102 2.30 6.43 3.44
CA TYR A 102 2.76 7.59 2.67
C TYR A 102 4.13 8.02 3.18
N LEU A 103 5.11 8.11 2.28
CA LEU A 103 6.50 8.37 2.65
C LEU A 103 6.89 9.84 2.55
N ASN A 104 6.07 10.66 1.89
CA ASN A 104 6.29 12.09 1.76
C ASN A 104 4.96 12.83 1.68
N ASP A 105 5.04 14.14 1.90
CA ASP A 105 3.96 15.07 1.63
C ASP A 105 3.84 15.31 0.12
N VAL A 106 2.60 15.48 -0.36
CA VAL A 106 2.30 16.01 -1.69
C VAL A 106 1.30 17.15 -1.50
N GLU A 107 1.69 18.36 -1.89
CA GLU A 107 0.85 19.55 -1.63
C GLU A 107 -0.43 19.51 -2.46
N LYS A 108 -0.32 19.17 -3.77
CA LYS A 108 -1.47 19.08 -4.69
C LYS A 108 -1.44 17.77 -5.45
N GLY A 109 -2.60 17.13 -5.55
CA GLY A 109 -2.75 15.83 -6.19
C GLY A 109 -2.27 14.68 -5.33
N GLY A 110 -2.17 13.50 -5.93
CA GLY A 110 -1.65 12.29 -5.27
C GLY A 110 -2.57 11.65 -4.24
N GLU A 111 -3.79 12.16 -4.04
CA GLU A 111 -4.73 11.62 -3.06
C GLU A 111 -5.12 10.17 -3.40
N THR A 112 -5.37 9.37 -2.37
CA THR A 112 -6.16 8.15 -2.50
C THR A 112 -7.63 8.52 -2.35
N LYS A 113 -8.41 8.30 -3.40
CA LYS A 113 -9.83 8.73 -3.47
C LYS A 113 -10.75 7.53 -3.36
N PHE A 114 -11.70 7.62 -2.46
CA PHE A 114 -12.90 6.78 -2.35
C PHE A 114 -14.13 7.59 -2.77
N GLU A 115 -15.27 6.95 -2.93
CA GLU A 115 -16.52 7.63 -3.33
C GLU A 115 -16.84 8.89 -2.51
N HIS A 116 -16.67 8.81 -1.18
CA HIS A 116 -17.03 9.90 -0.26
C HIS A 116 -15.86 10.47 0.54
N ARG A 117 -14.63 10.01 0.26
CA ARG A 117 -13.43 10.46 0.99
C ARG A 117 -12.23 10.59 0.07
N SER A 118 -11.42 11.59 0.37
CA SER A 118 -10.12 11.80 -0.27
C SER A 118 -9.05 11.87 0.82
N ILE A 119 -8.04 11.01 0.70
CA ILE A 119 -6.94 10.90 1.67
C ILE A 119 -5.71 11.54 1.07
N LYS A 120 -5.32 12.69 1.63
CA LYS A 120 -4.12 13.41 1.21
C LYS A 120 -2.85 12.63 1.62
N PRO A 121 -1.86 12.51 0.72
CA PRO A 121 -0.56 11.97 1.09
C PRO A 121 0.15 12.91 2.06
N VAL A 122 0.40 12.41 3.26
CA VAL A 122 1.13 13.10 4.33
C VAL A 122 2.15 12.13 4.88
N GLN A 123 3.39 12.56 5.00
CA GLN A 123 4.48 11.72 5.49
C GLN A 123 4.13 11.08 6.85
N GLY A 124 4.36 9.79 6.96
CA GLY A 124 4.07 9.00 8.17
C GLY A 124 2.60 8.60 8.34
N ARG A 125 1.68 9.05 7.49
CA ARG A 125 0.30 8.57 7.51
C ARG A 125 0.22 7.14 6.99
N CYS A 126 -0.58 6.31 7.67
CA CYS A 126 -1.03 5.02 7.16
C CYS A 126 -2.53 5.05 6.86
N LEU A 127 -2.91 4.58 5.68
CA LEU A 127 -4.29 4.30 5.30
C LEU A 127 -4.50 2.78 5.38
N ALA A 128 -5.42 2.32 6.23
CA ALA A 128 -5.80 0.92 6.35
C ALA A 128 -7.29 0.76 6.06
N PHE A 129 -7.66 -0.20 5.21
CA PHE A 129 -9.05 -0.45 4.82
C PHE A 129 -9.24 -1.87 4.27
N PRO A 130 -10.46 -2.43 4.32
CA PRO A 130 -10.77 -3.69 3.63
C PRO A 130 -10.68 -3.50 2.12
N PRO A 131 -9.89 -4.31 1.38
CA PRO A 131 -9.62 -4.08 -0.05
C PRO A 131 -10.69 -4.63 -1.00
N MET A 132 -11.92 -4.81 -0.52
CA MET A 132 -13.01 -5.49 -1.23
C MET A 132 -13.77 -4.52 -2.15
N TRP A 133 -14.67 -5.08 -2.97
CA TRP A 133 -15.51 -4.35 -3.93
C TRP A 133 -16.32 -3.19 -3.34
N MET A 134 -16.58 -3.22 -2.01
CA MET A 134 -17.28 -2.14 -1.28
C MET A 134 -16.42 -0.87 -1.10
N PHE A 135 -15.12 -0.97 -1.32
CA PHE A 135 -14.17 0.12 -1.17
C PHE A 135 -13.38 0.35 -2.45
N PRO A 136 -14.09 0.64 -3.58
CA PRO A 136 -13.42 1.03 -4.81
C PRO A 136 -12.65 2.33 -4.55
N HIS A 137 -11.45 2.41 -5.07
CA HIS A 137 -10.59 3.57 -4.85
C HIS A 137 -9.66 3.82 -6.03
N SER A 138 -9.11 5.01 -6.08
CA SER A 138 -8.12 5.41 -7.09
C SER A 138 -6.95 6.14 -6.44
N GLY A 139 -5.80 6.09 -7.10
CA GLY A 139 -4.64 6.91 -6.79
C GLY A 139 -4.56 8.07 -7.78
N ALA A 140 -4.92 9.27 -7.37
CA ALA A 140 -4.84 10.45 -8.22
C ALA A 140 -3.38 10.77 -8.59
N ALA A 141 -3.17 11.35 -9.76
CA ALA A 141 -1.85 11.82 -10.16
C ALA A 141 -1.34 12.92 -9.20
N PRO A 142 -0.09 12.84 -8.77
CA PRO A 142 0.54 13.94 -8.05
C PRO A 142 0.76 15.13 -9.00
N ILE A 143 0.72 16.34 -8.46
CA ILE A 143 0.85 17.58 -9.27
C ILE A 143 2.09 18.36 -8.88
N THR A 144 2.39 18.48 -7.61
CA THR A 144 3.49 19.31 -7.10
C THR A 144 4.78 18.53 -6.85
N GLU A 145 4.70 17.36 -6.24
CA GLU A 145 5.84 16.51 -5.90
C GLU A 145 5.54 15.07 -6.29
N ASP A 146 6.56 14.31 -6.63
CA ASP A 146 6.45 12.87 -6.79
C ASP A 146 5.91 12.23 -5.51
N LYS A 147 5.02 11.23 -5.65
CA LYS A 147 4.45 10.53 -4.51
C LYS A 147 5.13 9.18 -4.32
N TYR A 148 5.51 8.89 -3.09
CA TYR A 148 6.04 7.60 -2.66
C TYR A 148 5.15 6.97 -1.61
N ILE A 149 4.75 5.71 -1.85
CA ILE A 149 4.00 4.92 -0.88
C ILE A 149 4.59 3.52 -0.75
N ILE A 150 4.51 2.94 0.44
CA ILE A 150 4.68 1.51 0.62
C ILE A 150 3.29 0.89 0.75
N GLY A 151 3.01 -0.15 -0.04
CA GLY A 151 1.76 -0.89 -0.02
C GLY A 151 1.97 -2.36 0.29
N THR A 152 1.06 -2.92 1.09
CA THR A 152 0.99 -4.35 1.40
C THR A 152 -0.42 -4.74 1.83
N TYR A 153 -0.67 -6.04 1.98
CA TYR A 153 -1.97 -6.59 2.40
C TYR A 153 -1.77 -7.64 3.49
N LEU A 154 -2.71 -7.71 4.42
CA LEU A 154 -2.91 -8.90 5.25
C LEU A 154 -3.91 -9.83 4.56
N HIS A 155 -3.61 -11.12 4.59
CA HIS A 155 -4.47 -12.14 4.00
C HIS A 155 -4.67 -13.35 4.93
N TYR A 156 -5.78 -14.05 4.73
CA TYR A 156 -6.05 -15.33 5.38
C TYR A 156 -5.04 -16.40 4.94
N VAL A 157 -4.66 -17.30 5.86
CA VAL A 157 -3.83 -18.48 5.63
C VAL A 157 -4.54 -19.73 6.12
#